data_b11cf7f2d43290d5f97d2f5089033f17
#
_entry.id   b11cf7f2d43290d5f97d2f5089033f17
#
_cell.length_a   1.000
_cell.length_b   1.000
_cell.length_c   1.000
_cell.angle_alpha   90.00
_cell.angle_beta   90.00
_cell.angle_gamma   90.00
#
_symmetry.space_group_name_H-M   'P 1'
#
loop_
_entity.id
_entity.type
_entity.pdbx_description
1 polymer ?
#
loop_
_entity_poly.entity_id
_entity_poly.type
_entity_poly.pdbx_seq_one_letter_code
_entity_poly.pdbx_strand_id
1 'polypeptide(L)'
;MEYAQLTPGRRFAPLHSLLYYSQRVVTRPALRRLVVRALSGALRVRQGSAKELYGNTAQEEAALADLSDSGYAPLGNLLDNAQCDEIKEYLKNKALFDRDRDRESFTLMQAPTGVRVADYHLRDVIACPHILALANSPPLLGLAARYMNCKPTISALGLRWSFPVEGDCSALQAFHRDSEDWRYLKVLVYLTDVDLDAGPHVYLHGSHLTQAPMRLRFYTDTEISSAYGAEMLLTAVGSRGFCFAVDTAGIHKGTAPARQPRLMLQIQYSLLPSYAYEYSPEVYQGPLILDPYVNRLIVKQRG
;
A
#
# COMPACT_ATOMS: atom_id res chain seq x y z
N MET A 1 2.06 -13.12 4.69
CA MET A 1 2.71 -13.13 3.36
C MET A 1 4.20 -13.28 3.55
N GLU A 2 4.83 -14.17 2.81
CA GLU A 2 6.29 -14.36 2.79
C GLU A 2 6.81 -13.93 1.42
N TYR A 3 8.08 -13.52 1.35
CA TYR A 3 8.68 -13.24 0.05
C TYR A 3 8.90 -14.54 -0.73
N ALA A 4 8.45 -14.59 -1.98
CA ALA A 4 8.69 -15.69 -2.87
C ALA A 4 10.19 -15.79 -3.24
N GLN A 5 10.72 -17.00 -3.29
CA GLN A 5 12.11 -17.21 -3.74
C GLN A 5 12.17 -17.04 -5.27
N LEU A 6 12.57 -15.86 -5.72
CA LEU A 6 12.55 -15.45 -7.14
C LEU A 6 13.85 -15.80 -7.89
N THR A 7 14.90 -16.22 -7.21
CA THR A 7 16.17 -16.64 -7.81
C THR A 7 16.39 -18.13 -7.63
N PRO A 8 17.07 -18.81 -8.57
CA PRO A 8 17.37 -20.24 -8.45
C PRO A 8 18.00 -20.60 -7.11
N GLY A 9 17.48 -21.64 -6.46
CA GLY A 9 17.90 -22.10 -5.15
C GLY A 9 16.82 -22.93 -4.46
N ARG A 10 17.00 -23.20 -3.16
CA ARG A 10 16.01 -23.94 -2.37
C ARG A 10 14.68 -23.16 -2.32
N ARG A 11 13.56 -23.83 -2.61
CA ARG A 11 12.21 -23.24 -2.72
C ARG A 11 12.03 -22.23 -3.88
N PHE A 12 12.84 -22.32 -4.93
CA PHE A 12 12.68 -21.47 -6.12
C PHE A 12 11.27 -21.60 -6.71
N ALA A 13 10.62 -20.45 -6.93
CA ALA A 13 9.28 -20.34 -7.52
C ALA A 13 9.35 -19.82 -8.97
N PRO A 14 9.56 -20.72 -9.98
CA PRO A 14 9.88 -20.30 -11.36
C PRO A 14 8.73 -19.49 -12.01
N LEU A 15 7.49 -19.85 -11.75
CA LEU A 15 6.34 -19.12 -12.28
C LEU A 15 6.23 -17.73 -11.66
N HIS A 16 6.38 -17.60 -10.33
CA HIS A 16 6.42 -16.30 -9.66
C HIS A 16 7.56 -15.44 -10.20
N SER A 17 8.75 -16.02 -10.36
CA SER A 17 9.91 -15.34 -10.92
C SER A 17 9.62 -14.82 -12.34
N LEU A 18 9.09 -15.66 -13.24
CA LEU A 18 8.76 -15.25 -14.60
C LEU A 18 7.75 -14.11 -14.62
N LEU A 19 6.65 -14.22 -13.86
CA LEU A 19 5.61 -13.22 -13.81
C LEU A 19 6.09 -11.92 -13.16
N TYR A 20 6.85 -12.00 -12.08
CA TYR A 20 7.45 -10.87 -11.40
C TYR A 20 8.41 -10.08 -12.30
N TYR A 21 9.34 -10.76 -12.97
CA TYR A 21 10.28 -10.08 -13.87
C TYR A 21 9.64 -9.58 -15.15
N SER A 22 8.60 -10.24 -15.68
CA SER A 22 7.86 -9.75 -16.84
C SER A 22 7.28 -8.36 -16.62
N GLN A 23 6.78 -8.07 -15.41
CA GLN A 23 6.25 -6.77 -15.03
C GLN A 23 7.32 -5.66 -15.00
N ARG A 24 8.60 -6.03 -14.84
CA ARG A 24 9.75 -5.12 -14.72
C ARG A 24 10.48 -4.85 -16.01
N VAL A 25 10.42 -5.77 -16.96
CA VAL A 25 11.05 -5.61 -18.28
C VAL A 25 10.31 -4.54 -19.09
N VAL A 26 9.00 -4.42 -18.92
CA VAL A 26 8.19 -3.41 -19.61
C VAL A 26 8.23 -2.09 -18.83
N THR A 27 9.22 -1.26 -19.12
CA THR A 27 9.45 0.02 -18.43
C THR A 27 8.77 1.22 -19.09
N ARG A 28 8.43 1.12 -20.38
CA ARG A 28 7.78 2.21 -21.14
C ARG A 28 6.30 2.36 -20.75
N PRO A 29 5.85 3.56 -20.28
CA PRO A 29 4.48 3.76 -19.83
C PRO A 29 3.42 3.41 -20.88
N ALA A 30 3.66 3.70 -22.16
CA ALA A 30 2.72 3.39 -23.23
C ALA A 30 2.48 1.87 -23.38
N LEU A 31 3.55 1.07 -23.30
CA LEU A 31 3.44 -0.41 -23.37
C LEU A 31 2.78 -0.97 -22.12
N ARG A 32 3.12 -0.44 -20.92
CA ARG A 32 2.43 -0.84 -19.69
C ARG A 32 0.93 -0.55 -19.76
N ARG A 33 0.52 0.62 -20.25
CA ARG A 33 -0.90 0.95 -20.45
C ARG A 33 -1.60 -0.02 -21.38
N LEU A 34 -0.95 -0.48 -22.47
CA LEU A 34 -1.51 -1.48 -23.36
C LEU A 34 -1.74 -2.83 -22.65
N VAL A 35 -0.74 -3.31 -21.92
CA VAL A 35 -0.84 -4.55 -21.12
C VAL A 35 -1.95 -4.43 -20.07
N VAL A 36 -2.00 -3.32 -19.33
CA VAL A 36 -3.04 -3.05 -18.35
C VAL A 36 -4.43 -3.06 -18.97
N ARG A 37 -4.62 -2.44 -20.16
CA ARG A 37 -5.91 -2.47 -20.89
C ARG A 37 -6.34 -3.88 -21.26
N ALA A 38 -5.41 -4.71 -21.73
CA ALA A 38 -5.71 -6.09 -22.09
C ALA A 38 -6.10 -6.92 -20.85
N LEU A 39 -5.31 -6.82 -19.77
CA LEU A 39 -5.57 -7.53 -18.52
C LEU A 39 -6.88 -7.09 -17.86
N SER A 40 -7.11 -5.79 -17.74
CA SER A 40 -8.35 -5.27 -17.14
C SER A 40 -9.57 -5.62 -18.00
N GLY A 41 -9.43 -5.65 -19.33
CA GLY A 41 -10.47 -6.12 -20.24
C GLY A 41 -10.86 -7.59 -20.00
N ALA A 42 -9.87 -8.47 -19.88
CA ALA A 42 -10.08 -9.87 -19.56
C ALA A 42 -10.72 -10.08 -18.17
N LEU A 43 -10.30 -9.30 -17.18
CA LEU A 43 -10.88 -9.36 -15.85
C LEU A 43 -12.33 -8.85 -15.83
N ARG A 44 -12.66 -7.78 -16.57
CA ARG A 44 -14.05 -7.29 -16.68
C ARG A 44 -15.01 -8.33 -17.24
N VAL A 45 -14.58 -9.08 -18.26
CA VAL A 45 -15.39 -10.18 -18.82
C VAL A 45 -15.72 -11.22 -17.74
N ARG A 46 -14.79 -11.49 -16.82
CA ARG A 46 -14.95 -12.52 -15.78
C ARG A 46 -15.63 -12.02 -14.50
N GLN A 47 -15.44 -10.76 -14.12
CA GLN A 47 -15.78 -10.23 -12.81
C GLN A 47 -16.77 -9.06 -12.83
N GLY A 48 -17.20 -8.61 -14.01
CA GLY A 48 -18.06 -7.43 -14.18
C GLY A 48 -17.29 -6.12 -14.28
N SER A 49 -17.98 -5.05 -14.66
CA SER A 49 -17.40 -3.71 -14.80
C SER A 49 -17.40 -2.97 -13.45
N ALA A 50 -16.44 -2.07 -13.27
CA ALA A 50 -16.34 -1.25 -12.06
C ALA A 50 -17.61 -0.41 -11.81
N LYS A 51 -18.19 0.17 -12.86
CA LYS A 51 -19.39 1.01 -12.78
C LYS A 51 -20.63 0.23 -12.33
N GLU A 52 -20.78 -1.00 -12.82
CA GLU A 52 -21.88 -1.88 -12.45
C GLU A 52 -21.77 -2.37 -11.00
N LEU A 53 -20.53 -2.57 -10.51
CA LEU A 53 -20.29 -3.13 -9.19
C LEU A 53 -20.36 -2.09 -8.06
N TYR A 54 -19.90 -0.85 -8.28
CA TYR A 54 -19.68 0.10 -7.19
C TYR A 54 -20.32 1.49 -7.41
N GLY A 55 -20.92 1.72 -8.57
CA GLY A 55 -21.50 3.03 -8.89
C GLY A 55 -20.45 4.10 -9.19
N ASN A 56 -20.81 5.36 -8.95
CA ASN A 56 -19.96 6.51 -9.20
C ASN A 56 -20.35 7.69 -8.29
N THR A 57 -19.38 8.31 -7.64
CA THR A 57 -19.57 9.52 -6.84
C THR A 57 -18.69 10.67 -7.35
N ALA A 58 -19.09 11.91 -7.11
CA ALA A 58 -18.30 13.09 -7.49
C ALA A 58 -16.92 13.09 -6.78
N GLN A 59 -16.87 12.61 -5.54
CA GLN A 59 -15.62 12.52 -4.79
C GLN A 59 -14.64 11.50 -5.42
N GLU A 60 -15.15 10.36 -5.88
CA GLU A 60 -14.32 9.37 -6.61
C GLU A 60 -13.81 9.93 -7.94
N GLU A 61 -14.62 10.74 -8.65
CA GLU A 61 -14.18 11.39 -9.89
C GLU A 61 -13.05 12.38 -9.65
N ALA A 62 -13.18 13.22 -8.62
CA ALA A 62 -12.13 14.17 -8.24
C ALA A 62 -10.83 13.42 -7.86
N ALA A 63 -10.92 12.39 -7.02
CA ALA A 63 -9.77 11.58 -6.64
C ALA A 63 -9.11 10.87 -7.84
N LEU A 64 -9.89 10.40 -8.82
CA LEU A 64 -9.35 9.82 -10.06
C LEU A 64 -8.65 10.84 -10.94
N ALA A 65 -9.15 12.06 -11.00
CA ALA A 65 -8.51 13.17 -11.71
C ALA A 65 -7.14 13.49 -11.06
N ASP A 66 -7.11 13.64 -9.74
CA ASP A 66 -5.90 13.87 -8.97
C ASP A 66 -4.87 12.74 -9.15
N LEU A 67 -5.30 11.47 -9.05
CA LEU A 67 -4.44 10.31 -9.30
C LEU A 67 -3.91 10.26 -10.73
N SER A 68 -4.69 10.70 -11.70
CA SER A 68 -4.26 10.71 -13.11
C SER A 68 -3.25 11.80 -13.42
N ASP A 69 -3.35 12.94 -12.75
CA ASP A 69 -2.47 14.09 -12.91
C ASP A 69 -1.20 13.96 -12.05
N SER A 70 -1.39 13.91 -10.74
CA SER A 70 -0.29 13.94 -9.77
C SER A 70 0.22 12.56 -9.36
N GLY A 71 -0.63 11.52 -9.40
CA GLY A 71 -0.39 10.20 -8.80
C GLY A 71 -0.74 10.13 -7.30
N TYR A 72 -1.31 11.19 -6.74
CA TYR A 72 -1.67 11.33 -5.34
C TYR A 72 -3.06 11.99 -5.23
N ALA A 73 -3.93 11.46 -4.38
CA ALA A 73 -5.26 12.03 -4.12
C ALA A 73 -5.58 12.03 -2.63
N PRO A 74 -5.82 13.18 -1.99
CA PRO A 74 -6.34 13.21 -0.63
C PRO A 74 -7.81 12.75 -0.62
N LEU A 75 -8.17 11.89 0.34
CA LEU A 75 -9.52 11.36 0.48
C LEU A 75 -10.23 11.91 1.73
N GLY A 76 -9.56 12.76 2.50
CA GLY A 76 -10.08 13.28 3.77
C GLY A 76 -10.01 12.26 4.92
N ASN A 77 -10.75 12.50 5.98
CA ASN A 77 -10.80 11.60 7.13
C ASN A 77 -11.85 10.52 6.88
N LEU A 78 -11.41 9.27 6.72
CA LEU A 78 -12.30 8.11 6.54
C LEU A 78 -12.51 7.31 7.84
N LEU A 79 -11.73 7.59 8.87
CA LEU A 79 -11.93 7.11 10.23
C LEU A 79 -12.05 8.31 11.16
N ASP A 80 -12.96 8.25 12.11
CA ASP A 80 -13.05 9.23 13.17
C ASP A 80 -12.07 8.95 14.32
N ASN A 81 -12.01 9.86 15.28
CA ASN A 81 -11.08 9.74 16.39
C ASN A 81 -11.37 8.53 17.29
N ALA A 82 -12.65 8.19 17.50
CA ALA A 82 -13.06 7.06 18.31
C ALA A 82 -12.63 5.73 17.65
N GLN A 83 -12.84 5.61 16.35
CA GLN A 83 -12.40 4.44 15.58
C GLN A 83 -10.86 4.28 15.59
N CYS A 84 -10.12 5.38 15.48
CA CYS A 84 -8.67 5.34 15.60
C CYS A 84 -8.22 4.90 17.00
N ASP A 85 -8.93 5.32 18.06
CA ASP A 85 -8.62 4.92 19.42
C ASP A 85 -8.96 3.45 19.69
N GLU A 86 -10.08 2.93 19.16
CA GLU A 86 -10.44 1.51 19.21
C GLU A 86 -9.39 0.64 18.50
N ILE A 87 -8.90 1.06 17.33
CA ILE A 87 -7.82 0.37 16.62
C ILE A 87 -6.55 0.33 17.48
N LYS A 88 -6.13 1.45 18.06
CA LYS A 88 -4.92 1.51 18.90
C LYS A 88 -5.04 0.67 20.15
N GLU A 89 -6.19 0.70 20.81
CA GLU A 89 -6.41 -0.12 22.02
C GLU A 89 -6.39 -1.61 21.69
N TYR A 90 -7.01 -2.04 20.57
CA TYR A 90 -6.92 -3.42 20.11
C TYR A 90 -5.48 -3.87 19.85
N LEU A 91 -4.66 -2.98 19.27
CA LEU A 91 -3.27 -3.28 18.88
C LEU A 91 -2.27 -3.22 20.03
N LYS A 92 -2.63 -2.63 21.15
CA LYS A 92 -1.74 -2.31 22.28
C LYS A 92 -0.87 -3.47 22.75
N ASN A 93 -1.46 -4.67 22.84
CA ASN A 93 -0.80 -5.89 23.30
C ASN A 93 -0.51 -6.90 22.18
N LYS A 94 -0.68 -6.51 20.91
CA LYS A 94 -0.40 -7.39 19.78
C LYS A 94 1.08 -7.41 19.45
N ALA A 95 1.53 -8.57 18.95
CA ALA A 95 2.90 -8.76 18.58
C ALA A 95 3.26 -7.99 17.30
N LEU A 96 4.38 -7.32 17.35
CA LEU A 96 5.05 -6.64 16.24
C LEU A 96 6.29 -7.42 15.83
N PHE A 97 6.64 -7.37 14.56
CA PHE A 97 7.93 -7.88 14.08
C PHE A 97 8.71 -6.77 13.38
N ASP A 98 10.03 -6.77 13.63
CA ASP A 98 10.97 -5.84 12.98
C ASP A 98 11.05 -6.19 11.48
N ARG A 99 10.78 -5.23 10.61
CA ARG A 99 10.80 -5.45 9.17
C ARG A 99 12.21 -5.56 8.60
N ASP A 100 13.15 -4.88 9.21
CA ASP A 100 14.51 -4.75 8.70
C ASP A 100 15.46 -5.83 9.26
N ARG A 101 15.06 -6.51 10.33
CA ARG A 101 15.89 -7.49 11.04
C ARG A 101 15.07 -8.69 11.49
N ASP A 102 15.66 -9.85 11.39
CA ASP A 102 15.11 -11.07 11.98
C ASP A 102 15.32 -11.01 13.50
N ARG A 103 14.28 -10.61 14.23
CA ARG A 103 14.23 -10.50 15.69
C ARG A 103 13.02 -11.22 16.23
N GLU A 104 13.07 -11.57 17.51
CA GLU A 104 11.87 -12.01 18.22
C GLU A 104 10.81 -10.94 18.19
N SER A 105 9.54 -11.37 18.11
CA SER A 105 8.40 -10.46 18.15
C SER A 105 8.32 -9.75 19.51
N PHE A 106 7.85 -8.51 19.51
CA PHE A 106 7.75 -7.66 20.68
C PHE A 106 6.40 -6.92 20.69
N THR A 107 6.02 -6.35 21.80
CA THR A 107 4.87 -5.44 21.88
C THR A 107 5.34 -3.99 21.71
N LEU A 108 4.40 -3.08 21.40
CA LEU A 108 4.72 -1.66 21.23
C LEU A 108 5.50 -1.09 22.41
N MET A 109 5.09 -1.44 23.63
CA MET A 109 5.74 -0.96 24.87
C MET A 109 7.14 -1.54 25.12
N GLN A 110 7.45 -2.64 24.44
CA GLN A 110 8.72 -3.35 24.55
C GLN A 110 9.57 -3.22 23.28
N ALA A 111 9.27 -2.23 22.44
CA ALA A 111 9.99 -2.03 21.19
C ALA A 111 11.51 -1.89 21.45
N PRO A 112 12.34 -2.77 20.88
CA PRO A 112 13.79 -2.70 21.07
C PRO A 112 14.38 -1.42 20.48
N THR A 113 15.43 -0.92 21.10
CA THR A 113 16.19 0.22 20.57
C THR A 113 16.69 -0.07 19.15
N GLY A 114 16.55 0.90 18.26
CA GLY A 114 17.02 0.82 16.87
C GLY A 114 16.05 0.10 15.91
N VAL A 115 14.84 -0.25 16.34
CA VAL A 115 13.76 -0.62 15.44
C VAL A 115 13.29 0.61 14.70
N ARG A 116 13.32 0.59 13.36
CA ARG A 116 12.85 1.68 12.50
C ARG A 116 11.42 1.48 12.04
N VAL A 117 11.11 0.25 11.65
CA VAL A 117 9.81 -0.11 11.09
C VAL A 117 9.39 -1.46 11.65
N ALA A 118 8.17 -1.53 12.17
CA ALA A 118 7.60 -2.79 12.65
C ALA A 118 6.16 -2.97 12.15
N ASP A 119 5.86 -4.18 11.72
CA ASP A 119 4.55 -4.56 11.17
C ASP A 119 3.80 -5.50 12.14
N TYR A 120 2.47 -5.43 12.13
CA TYR A 120 1.61 -6.43 12.76
C TYR A 120 1.37 -7.63 11.85
N HIS A 121 1.13 -8.80 12.44
CA HIS A 121 0.76 -9.98 11.66
C HIS A 121 -0.59 -9.81 10.97
N LEU A 122 -0.74 -10.35 9.77
CA LEU A 122 -1.97 -10.23 8.98
C LEU A 122 -3.22 -10.70 9.76
N ARG A 123 -3.12 -11.77 10.54
CA ARG A 123 -4.23 -12.26 11.40
C ARG A 123 -4.74 -11.20 12.38
N ASP A 124 -3.82 -10.41 12.97
CA ASP A 124 -4.17 -9.33 13.89
C ASP A 124 -4.74 -8.12 13.16
N VAL A 125 -4.26 -7.85 11.94
CA VAL A 125 -4.77 -6.77 11.08
C VAL A 125 -6.19 -7.05 10.63
N ILE A 126 -6.50 -8.26 10.15
CA ILE A 126 -7.88 -8.60 9.69
C ILE A 126 -8.89 -8.73 10.82
N ALA A 127 -8.44 -9.05 12.04
CA ALA A 127 -9.28 -9.10 13.23
C ALA A 127 -9.41 -7.73 13.93
N CYS A 128 -8.63 -6.73 13.51
CA CYS A 128 -8.65 -5.38 14.08
C CYS A 128 -9.96 -4.67 13.70
N PRO A 129 -10.64 -3.99 14.64
CA PRO A 129 -11.85 -3.23 14.36
C PRO A 129 -11.65 -2.28 13.18
N HIS A 130 -12.71 -2.04 12.42
CA HIS A 130 -12.81 -1.08 11.30
C HIS A 130 -11.93 -1.37 10.08
N ILE A 131 -10.82 -2.11 10.19
CA ILE A 131 -9.83 -2.26 9.11
C ILE A 131 -10.42 -2.96 7.88
N LEU A 132 -11.02 -4.15 8.06
CA LEU A 132 -11.63 -4.86 6.92
C LEU A 132 -12.86 -4.13 6.38
N ALA A 133 -13.65 -3.49 7.25
CA ALA A 133 -14.80 -2.69 6.83
C ALA A 133 -14.37 -1.53 5.95
N LEU A 134 -13.31 -0.81 6.35
CA LEU A 134 -12.74 0.28 5.57
C LEU A 134 -12.17 -0.22 4.23
N ALA A 135 -11.35 -1.28 4.27
CA ALA A 135 -10.73 -1.84 3.05
C ALA A 135 -11.77 -2.38 2.05
N ASN A 136 -12.95 -2.74 2.51
CA ASN A 136 -14.07 -3.23 1.69
C ASN A 136 -15.19 -2.18 1.52
N SER A 137 -14.96 -0.93 1.95
CA SER A 137 -15.97 0.11 1.82
C SER A 137 -16.25 0.46 0.36
N PRO A 138 -17.52 0.72 0.00
CA PRO A 138 -17.87 1.04 -1.39
C PRO A 138 -17.06 2.19 -2.00
N PRO A 139 -16.77 3.30 -1.29
CA PRO A 139 -15.95 4.37 -1.86
C PRO A 139 -14.54 3.95 -2.22
N LEU A 140 -13.85 3.16 -1.37
CA LEU A 140 -12.49 2.71 -1.66
C LEU A 140 -12.47 1.65 -2.76
N LEU A 141 -13.41 0.70 -2.72
CA LEU A 141 -13.52 -0.30 -3.79
C LEU A 141 -13.92 0.35 -5.12
N GLY A 142 -14.82 1.34 -5.10
CA GLY A 142 -15.22 2.11 -6.28
C GLY A 142 -14.03 2.85 -6.90
N LEU A 143 -13.29 3.60 -6.09
CA LEU A 143 -12.07 4.29 -6.53
C LEU A 143 -11.06 3.31 -7.13
N ALA A 144 -10.74 2.23 -6.42
CA ALA A 144 -9.78 1.23 -6.88
C ALA A 144 -10.24 0.54 -8.19
N ALA A 145 -11.51 0.15 -8.27
CA ALA A 145 -12.07 -0.50 -9.45
C ALA A 145 -12.04 0.41 -10.69
N ARG A 146 -12.34 1.69 -10.52
CA ARG A 146 -12.28 2.68 -11.61
C ARG A 146 -10.84 2.99 -12.01
N TYR A 147 -9.95 3.15 -11.03
CA TYR A 147 -8.53 3.32 -11.27
C TYR A 147 -7.94 2.16 -12.10
N MET A 148 -8.32 0.91 -11.81
CA MET A 148 -7.86 -0.31 -12.51
C MET A 148 -8.71 -0.66 -13.73
N ASN A 149 -9.88 -0.03 -13.88
CA ASN A 149 -10.87 -0.33 -14.90
C ASN A 149 -11.36 -1.80 -14.86
N CYS A 150 -11.40 -2.42 -13.71
CA CYS A 150 -11.94 -3.75 -13.43
C CYS A 150 -12.12 -3.95 -11.93
N LYS A 151 -12.74 -5.07 -11.51
CA LYS A 151 -12.84 -5.46 -10.11
C LYS A 151 -11.44 -5.67 -9.52
N PRO A 152 -11.04 -4.95 -8.44
CA PRO A 152 -9.73 -5.06 -7.84
C PRO A 152 -9.60 -6.32 -6.97
N THR A 153 -8.36 -6.66 -6.60
CA THR A 153 -8.08 -7.54 -5.46
C THR A 153 -7.27 -6.79 -4.41
N ILE A 154 -7.52 -7.04 -3.13
CA ILE A 154 -6.65 -6.56 -2.05
C ILE A 154 -5.43 -7.48 -2.03
N SER A 155 -4.28 -6.95 -2.46
CA SER A 155 -3.03 -7.71 -2.55
C SER A 155 -2.09 -7.47 -1.36
N ALA A 156 -2.34 -6.43 -0.56
CA ALA A 156 -1.69 -6.24 0.73
C ALA A 156 -2.61 -5.46 1.68
N LEU A 157 -2.56 -5.84 2.94
CA LEU A 157 -3.23 -5.16 4.04
C LEU A 157 -2.28 -5.21 5.25
N GLY A 158 -1.91 -4.06 5.79
CA GLY A 158 -0.93 -4.02 6.87
C GLY A 158 -1.06 -2.80 7.77
N LEU A 159 -0.74 -2.99 9.04
CA LEU A 159 -0.61 -1.94 10.04
C LEU A 159 0.86 -1.86 10.44
N ARG A 160 1.41 -0.66 10.38
CA ARG A 160 2.84 -0.42 10.50
C ARG A 160 3.15 0.74 11.45
N TRP A 161 4.06 0.51 12.36
CA TRP A 161 4.76 1.55 13.10
C TRP A 161 6.04 1.96 12.39
N SER A 162 6.28 3.26 12.34
CA SER A 162 7.59 3.84 12.04
C SER A 162 8.06 4.59 13.29
N PHE A 163 9.29 4.31 13.70
CA PHE A 163 9.86 4.86 14.95
C PHE A 163 10.93 5.91 14.66
N PRO A 164 11.07 6.91 15.53
CA PRO A 164 12.22 7.80 15.52
C PRO A 164 13.49 7.00 15.84
N VAL A 165 14.49 7.07 14.97
CA VAL A 165 15.79 6.43 15.22
C VAL A 165 16.87 7.31 14.64
N GLU A 166 17.94 7.53 15.39
CA GLU A 166 19.15 8.22 14.93
C GLU A 166 19.93 7.35 13.91
N GLY A 167 20.56 8.00 12.95
CA GLY A 167 21.40 7.36 11.92
C GLY A 167 20.75 7.24 10.54
N ASP A 168 21.34 6.39 9.69
CA ASP A 168 20.92 6.24 8.29
C ASP A 168 19.47 5.75 8.15
N CYS A 169 18.78 6.30 7.16
CA CYS A 169 17.41 5.90 6.82
C CYS A 169 17.33 4.43 6.37
N SER A 170 16.22 3.76 6.67
CA SER A 170 15.91 2.47 6.04
C SER A 170 15.64 2.64 4.53
N ALA A 171 15.71 1.55 3.77
CA ALA A 171 15.41 1.56 2.34
C ALA A 171 14.02 2.14 2.01
N LEU A 172 13.03 1.95 2.90
CA LEU A 172 11.68 2.49 2.75
C LEU A 172 11.59 3.99 3.00
N GLN A 173 12.60 4.58 3.62
CA GLN A 173 12.69 5.99 3.96
C GLN A 173 13.52 6.79 2.92
N ALA A 174 14.15 6.13 1.96
CA ALA A 174 14.74 6.75 0.77
C ALA A 174 13.71 6.80 -0.37
N PHE A 175 13.83 7.78 -1.27
CA PHE A 175 12.97 7.83 -2.45
C PHE A 175 13.16 6.59 -3.32
N HIS A 176 12.05 5.95 -3.69
CA HIS A 176 12.02 4.76 -4.52
C HIS A 176 10.72 4.67 -5.32
N ARG A 177 10.62 3.67 -6.17
CA ARG A 177 9.39 3.26 -6.84
C ARG A 177 9.05 1.85 -6.40
N ASP A 178 7.78 1.59 -6.18
CA ASP A 178 7.30 0.22 -6.04
C ASP A 178 7.11 -0.44 -7.41
N SER A 179 7.08 -1.77 -7.42
CA SER A 179 6.97 -2.57 -8.63
C SER A 179 6.24 -3.88 -8.31
N GLU A 180 5.02 -3.73 -7.78
CA GLU A 180 4.25 -4.81 -7.17
C GLU A 180 3.35 -5.55 -8.17
N ASP A 181 2.79 -4.81 -9.15
CA ASP A 181 1.90 -5.33 -10.19
C ASP A 181 1.97 -4.44 -11.44
N TRP A 182 1.27 -4.79 -12.50
CA TRP A 182 1.10 -3.98 -13.70
C TRP A 182 0.39 -2.65 -13.41
N ARG A 183 -0.62 -2.67 -12.56
CA ARG A 183 -1.31 -1.50 -12.02
C ARG A 183 -1.86 -1.81 -10.65
N TYR A 184 -1.63 -0.93 -9.72
CA TYR A 184 -2.06 -1.04 -8.33
C TYR A 184 -2.22 0.36 -7.72
N LEU A 185 -2.99 0.44 -6.66
CA LEU A 185 -3.27 1.65 -5.92
C LEU A 185 -3.08 1.35 -4.44
N LYS A 186 -2.30 2.18 -3.76
CA LYS A 186 -2.21 2.13 -2.30
C LYS A 186 -3.12 3.19 -1.70
N VAL A 187 -3.86 2.79 -0.70
CA VAL A 187 -4.61 3.69 0.18
C VAL A 187 -3.92 3.65 1.54
N LEU A 188 -3.48 4.81 1.99
CA LEU A 188 -2.76 4.99 3.24
C LEU A 188 -3.62 5.79 4.20
N VAL A 189 -3.71 5.34 5.46
CA VAL A 189 -4.50 5.99 6.51
C VAL A 189 -3.62 6.21 7.72
N TYR A 190 -3.51 7.45 8.17
CA TYR A 190 -2.82 7.78 9.40
C TYR A 190 -3.70 7.44 10.60
N LEU A 191 -3.17 6.67 11.54
CA LEU A 191 -3.83 6.30 12.80
C LEU A 191 -3.25 7.07 14.00
N THR A 192 -2.27 7.91 13.74
CA THR A 192 -1.71 8.95 14.62
C THR A 192 -1.71 10.27 13.86
N ASP A 193 -1.63 11.39 14.56
CA ASP A 193 -1.44 12.68 13.90
C ASP A 193 -0.06 12.72 13.23
N VAL A 194 -0.02 13.25 12.01
CA VAL A 194 1.20 13.32 11.20
C VAL A 194 1.43 14.75 10.72
N ASP A 195 2.38 15.40 11.34
CA ASP A 195 2.99 16.66 10.91
C ASP A 195 4.31 16.40 10.16
N LEU A 196 5.08 17.44 9.92
CA LEU A 196 6.36 17.32 9.23
C LEU A 196 7.40 16.51 10.03
N ASP A 197 7.32 16.50 11.36
CA ASP A 197 8.23 15.80 12.25
C ASP A 197 7.81 14.35 12.56
N ALA A 198 6.55 14.01 12.29
CA ALA A 198 6.02 12.65 12.48
C ALA A 198 6.30 11.70 11.29
N GLY A 199 7.11 12.12 10.34
CA GLY A 199 7.55 11.31 9.21
C GLY A 199 6.48 11.11 8.14
N PRO A 200 5.99 12.19 7.50
CA PRO A 200 4.94 12.10 6.49
C PRO A 200 5.36 11.31 5.26
N HIS A 201 4.38 10.83 4.51
CA HIS A 201 4.59 10.30 3.17
C HIS A 201 4.88 11.45 2.21
N VAL A 202 5.92 11.30 1.38
CA VAL A 202 6.31 12.28 0.35
C VAL A 202 6.24 11.62 -1.01
N TYR A 203 5.64 12.31 -1.97
CA TYR A 203 5.43 11.83 -3.33
C TYR A 203 5.88 12.86 -4.36
N LEU A 204 6.60 12.44 -5.39
CA LEU A 204 6.99 13.30 -6.50
C LEU A 204 5.86 13.38 -7.53
N HIS A 205 5.27 14.57 -7.67
CA HIS A 205 4.13 14.87 -8.56
C HIS A 205 4.35 14.32 -9.98
N GLY A 206 3.38 13.60 -10.51
CA GLY A 206 3.37 13.10 -11.89
C GLY A 206 4.42 12.03 -12.21
N SER A 207 5.24 11.61 -11.24
CA SER A 207 6.34 10.66 -11.50
C SER A 207 5.87 9.27 -11.93
N HIS A 208 4.62 8.87 -11.63
CA HIS A 208 4.02 7.62 -12.12
C HIS A 208 3.85 7.58 -13.65
N LEU A 209 3.82 8.75 -14.30
CA LEU A 209 3.70 8.90 -15.76
C LEU A 209 5.05 8.76 -16.48
N THR A 210 6.16 8.80 -15.76
CA THR A 210 7.51 8.72 -16.33
C THR A 210 7.98 7.28 -16.45
N GLN A 211 9.02 7.07 -17.28
CA GLN A 211 9.59 5.74 -17.49
C GLN A 211 10.21 5.21 -16.20
N ALA A 212 9.79 4.00 -15.78
CA ALA A 212 10.39 3.33 -14.65
C ALA A 212 11.77 2.78 -15.00
N PRO A 213 12.73 2.75 -14.06
CA PRO A 213 14.00 2.08 -14.26
C PRO A 213 13.79 0.55 -14.36
N MET A 214 14.66 -0.13 -15.11
CA MET A 214 14.61 -1.60 -15.21
C MET A 214 15.01 -2.29 -13.89
N ARG A 215 15.85 -1.63 -13.08
CA ARG A 215 16.31 -2.10 -11.77
C ARG A 215 15.77 -1.20 -10.69
N LEU A 216 15.45 -1.78 -9.53
CA LEU A 216 15.13 -1.02 -8.34
C LEU A 216 16.27 -0.05 -8.04
N ARG A 217 15.91 1.21 -7.81
CA ARG A 217 16.84 2.27 -7.47
C ARG A 217 16.27 3.09 -6.31
N PHE A 218 17.16 3.43 -5.40
CA PHE A 218 16.90 4.43 -4.38
C PHE A 218 17.53 5.75 -4.79
N TYR A 219 16.88 6.85 -4.44
CA TYR A 219 17.33 8.20 -4.74
C TYR A 219 17.48 8.97 -3.44
N THR A 220 18.49 9.82 -3.37
CA THR A 220 18.66 10.76 -2.27
C THR A 220 17.72 11.95 -2.41
N ASP A 221 17.46 12.65 -1.32
CA ASP A 221 16.67 13.89 -1.32
C ASP A 221 17.30 14.95 -2.24
N THR A 222 18.62 15.04 -2.23
CA THR A 222 19.37 15.96 -3.09
C THR A 222 19.21 15.62 -4.56
N GLU A 223 19.26 14.34 -4.94
CA GLU A 223 19.03 13.93 -6.33
C GLU A 223 17.65 14.34 -6.82
N ILE A 224 16.62 14.09 -6.00
CA ILE A 224 15.21 14.41 -6.36
C ILE A 224 15.00 15.92 -6.42
N SER A 225 15.41 16.66 -5.40
CA SER A 225 15.23 18.12 -5.37
C SER A 225 16.00 18.84 -6.45
N SER A 226 17.21 18.36 -6.79
CA SER A 226 18.01 18.95 -7.87
C SER A 226 17.48 18.62 -9.27
N ALA A 227 16.86 17.45 -9.46
CA ALA A 227 16.36 17.03 -10.76
C ALA A 227 14.95 17.55 -11.08
N TYR A 228 14.10 17.75 -10.06
CA TYR A 228 12.68 18.04 -10.25
C TYR A 228 12.21 19.31 -9.56
N GLY A 229 12.96 19.86 -8.60
CA GLY A 229 12.55 20.96 -7.73
C GLY A 229 11.78 20.48 -6.49
N ALA A 230 11.95 21.21 -5.39
CA ALA A 230 11.29 20.89 -4.12
C ALA A 230 9.77 21.13 -4.17
N GLU A 231 9.33 22.04 -5.01
CA GLU A 231 7.91 22.39 -5.26
C GLU A 231 7.11 21.24 -5.90
N MET A 232 7.79 20.28 -6.53
CA MET A 232 7.17 19.09 -7.10
C MET A 232 6.92 17.99 -6.06
N LEU A 233 7.34 18.20 -4.82
CA LEU A 233 7.15 17.23 -3.74
C LEU A 233 5.84 17.48 -3.00
N LEU A 234 4.93 16.52 -3.10
CA LEU A 234 3.69 16.48 -2.33
C LEU A 234 3.97 15.80 -0.99
N THR A 235 3.74 16.51 0.11
CA THR A 235 3.92 15.99 1.46
C THR A 235 2.56 15.78 2.11
N ALA A 236 2.23 14.53 2.42
CA ALA A 236 0.97 14.17 3.05
C ALA A 236 1.06 14.38 4.57
N VAL A 237 0.46 15.45 5.07
CA VAL A 237 0.26 15.71 6.50
C VAL A 237 -1.22 15.66 6.84
N GLY A 238 -1.57 15.28 8.04
CA GLY A 238 -2.97 15.21 8.46
C GLY A 238 -3.15 14.67 9.87
N SER A 239 -4.33 14.90 10.43
CA SER A 239 -4.74 14.31 11.70
C SER A 239 -4.97 12.80 11.56
N ARG A 240 -5.04 12.11 12.69
CA ARG A 240 -5.48 10.70 12.73
C ARG A 240 -6.83 10.53 12.03
N GLY A 241 -6.96 9.47 11.26
CA GLY A 241 -8.08 9.22 10.36
C GLY A 241 -7.89 9.76 8.94
N PHE A 242 -6.91 10.66 8.71
CA PHE A 242 -6.62 11.18 7.37
C PHE A 242 -6.17 10.06 6.41
N CYS A 243 -6.80 10.03 5.26
CA CYS A 243 -6.65 9.03 4.22
C CYS A 243 -6.25 9.68 2.90
N PHE A 244 -5.38 9.01 2.16
CA PHE A 244 -5.01 9.39 0.80
C PHE A 244 -4.72 8.15 -0.05
N ALA A 245 -4.99 8.27 -1.33
CA ALA A 245 -4.66 7.27 -2.34
C ALA A 245 -3.40 7.70 -3.10
N VAL A 246 -2.55 6.73 -3.46
CA VAL A 246 -1.28 6.99 -4.14
C VAL A 246 -0.89 5.86 -5.09
N ASP A 247 -0.44 6.23 -6.30
CA ASP A 247 0.19 5.31 -7.26
C ASP A 247 1.69 5.22 -6.97
N THR A 248 2.08 4.27 -6.16
CA THR A 248 3.49 4.11 -5.74
C THR A 248 4.41 3.53 -6.83
N ALA A 249 3.93 3.32 -8.06
CA ALA A 249 4.81 3.20 -9.23
C ALA A 249 5.55 4.53 -9.53
N GLY A 250 5.04 5.67 -9.02
CA GLY A 250 5.76 6.94 -8.95
C GLY A 250 6.83 6.95 -7.85
N ILE A 251 7.67 7.98 -7.88
CA ILE A 251 8.75 8.17 -6.91
C ILE A 251 8.17 8.70 -5.60
N HIS A 252 8.42 7.97 -4.51
CA HIS A 252 7.90 8.30 -3.19
C HIS A 252 8.80 7.81 -2.09
N LYS A 253 8.55 8.27 -0.86
CA LYS A 253 9.14 7.74 0.38
C LYS A 253 8.21 7.92 1.56
N GLY A 254 8.39 7.12 2.61
CA GLY A 254 7.91 7.43 3.95
C GLY A 254 9.04 8.10 4.72
N THR A 255 8.91 9.38 5.08
CA THR A 255 9.95 10.06 5.87
C THR A 255 10.09 9.38 7.23
N ALA A 256 11.31 9.30 7.75
CA ALA A 256 11.53 8.83 9.10
C ALA A 256 10.92 9.81 10.11
N PRO A 257 10.17 9.34 11.11
CA PRO A 257 9.75 10.21 12.21
C PRO A 257 10.95 10.77 12.95
N ALA A 258 10.89 12.06 13.31
CA ALA A 258 11.95 12.71 14.08
C ALA A 258 11.73 12.62 15.59
N ARG A 259 10.49 12.67 16.08
CA ARG A 259 10.16 12.75 17.51
C ARG A 259 9.20 11.69 18.00
N GLN A 260 8.13 11.43 17.28
CA GLN A 260 7.06 10.53 17.72
C GLN A 260 6.81 9.41 16.71
N PRO A 261 6.54 8.19 17.17
CA PRO A 261 6.24 7.09 16.26
C PRO A 261 4.94 7.33 15.53
N ARG A 262 4.89 6.92 14.26
CA ARG A 262 3.72 6.99 13.40
C ARG A 262 3.13 5.62 13.18
N LEU A 263 1.83 5.46 13.44
CA LEU A 263 1.05 4.29 13.04
C LEU A 263 0.29 4.59 11.74
N MET A 264 0.42 3.71 10.76
CA MET A 264 -0.22 3.83 9.46
C MET A 264 -0.84 2.51 9.01
N LEU A 265 -2.08 2.55 8.51
CA LEU A 265 -2.69 1.47 7.76
C LEU A 265 -2.32 1.63 6.28
N GLN A 266 -1.95 0.52 5.65
CA GLN A 266 -1.76 0.42 4.21
C GLN A 266 -2.71 -0.62 3.64
N ILE A 267 -3.49 -0.22 2.63
CA ILE A 267 -4.35 -1.10 1.82
C ILE A 267 -3.82 -1.04 0.40
N GLN A 268 -3.48 -2.17 -0.21
CA GLN A 268 -3.08 -2.22 -1.60
C GLN A 268 -4.11 -2.97 -2.42
N TYR A 269 -4.66 -2.27 -3.41
CA TYR A 269 -5.51 -2.83 -4.46
C TYR A 269 -4.70 -3.05 -5.71
N SER A 270 -4.88 -4.21 -6.38
CA SER A 270 -4.11 -4.60 -7.57
C SER A 270 -4.99 -5.25 -8.61
N LEU A 271 -4.53 -5.26 -9.87
CA LEU A 271 -5.10 -6.06 -10.94
C LEU A 271 -4.92 -7.55 -10.69
N LEU A 272 -3.68 -7.93 -10.37
CA LEU A 272 -3.22 -9.30 -10.17
C LEU A 272 -2.59 -9.44 -8.78
N PRO A 273 -2.33 -10.66 -8.31
CA PRO A 273 -1.47 -10.87 -7.16
C PRO A 273 -0.09 -10.24 -7.37
N SER A 274 0.52 -9.71 -6.32
CA SER A 274 1.94 -9.37 -6.36
C SER A 274 2.77 -10.65 -6.33
N TYR A 275 3.45 -10.94 -7.42
CA TYR A 275 4.24 -12.18 -7.54
C TYR A 275 5.56 -12.13 -6.77
N ALA A 276 5.83 -11.04 -6.06
CA ALA A 276 6.89 -10.97 -5.07
C ALA A 276 6.59 -11.80 -3.80
N TYR A 277 5.32 -12.19 -3.60
CA TYR A 277 4.86 -12.83 -2.36
C TYR A 277 4.22 -14.18 -2.60
N GLU A 278 4.38 -15.08 -1.63
CA GLU A 278 3.53 -16.22 -1.39
C GLU A 278 2.43 -15.82 -0.41
N TYR A 279 1.17 -15.98 -0.83
CA TYR A 279 0.02 -15.56 -0.04
C TYR A 279 -0.44 -16.70 0.87
N SER A 280 -0.66 -16.37 2.13
CA SER A 280 -1.27 -17.25 3.14
C SER A 280 -2.48 -16.53 3.74
N PRO A 281 -3.66 -16.62 3.09
CA PRO A 281 -4.86 -15.97 3.58
C PRO A 281 -5.24 -16.47 4.98
N GLU A 282 -5.66 -15.55 5.85
CA GLU A 282 -6.07 -15.84 7.22
C GLU A 282 -7.57 -16.07 7.32
N VAL A 283 -8.00 -16.87 8.27
CA VAL A 283 -9.44 -17.14 8.50
C VAL A 283 -10.10 -15.95 9.18
N TYR A 284 -11.07 -15.34 8.49
CA TYR A 284 -11.91 -14.30 9.08
C TYR A 284 -13.15 -14.90 9.75
N GLN A 285 -13.41 -14.49 11.00
CA GLN A 285 -14.53 -14.98 11.82
C GLN A 285 -15.53 -13.86 12.17
N GLY A 286 -15.34 -12.66 11.64
CA GLY A 286 -16.21 -11.54 11.93
C GLY A 286 -17.50 -11.54 11.08
N PRO A 287 -18.38 -10.55 11.32
CA PRO A 287 -19.73 -10.50 10.74
C PRO A 287 -19.78 -9.96 9.29
N LEU A 288 -18.67 -9.43 8.74
CA LEU A 288 -18.70 -8.81 7.42
C LEU A 288 -18.83 -9.87 6.31
N ILE A 289 -19.75 -9.61 5.39
CA ILE A 289 -19.83 -10.36 4.13
C ILE A 289 -18.82 -9.75 3.17
N LEU A 290 -17.76 -10.48 2.90
CA LEU A 290 -16.66 -10.03 2.06
C LEU A 290 -16.79 -10.62 0.65
N ASP A 291 -16.50 -9.82 -0.37
CA ASP A 291 -16.41 -10.33 -1.74
C ASP A 291 -15.25 -11.33 -1.86
N PRO A 292 -15.52 -12.58 -2.29
CA PRO A 292 -14.50 -13.63 -2.34
C PRO A 292 -13.34 -13.31 -3.27
N TYR A 293 -13.59 -12.64 -4.39
CA TYR A 293 -12.56 -12.28 -5.36
C TYR A 293 -11.68 -11.15 -4.84
N VAL A 294 -12.28 -10.10 -4.29
CA VAL A 294 -11.56 -8.94 -3.74
C VAL A 294 -10.60 -9.38 -2.62
N ASN A 295 -11.06 -10.26 -1.73
CA ASN A 295 -10.33 -10.61 -0.51
C ASN A 295 -9.49 -11.89 -0.61
N ARG A 296 -9.51 -12.61 -1.75
CA ARG A 296 -8.94 -13.96 -1.91
C ARG A 296 -7.48 -14.13 -1.48
N LEU A 297 -6.69 -13.04 -1.46
CA LEU A 297 -5.27 -13.09 -1.14
C LEU A 297 -4.98 -12.85 0.34
N ILE A 298 -5.92 -12.26 1.08
CA ILE A 298 -5.72 -11.89 2.48
C ILE A 298 -6.67 -12.63 3.43
N VAL A 299 -7.86 -13.01 2.94
CA VAL A 299 -8.89 -13.68 3.74
C VAL A 299 -9.27 -15.02 3.12
N LYS A 300 -9.28 -16.05 3.95
CA LYS A 300 -9.90 -17.35 3.66
C LYS A 300 -11.29 -17.37 4.28
N GLN A 301 -12.32 -17.40 3.44
CA GLN A 301 -13.69 -17.59 3.94
C GLN A 301 -13.88 -19.02 4.40
N ARG A 302 -14.68 -19.23 5.48
CA ARG A 302 -15.17 -20.55 5.82
C ARG A 302 -16.20 -20.93 4.76
N GLY A 303 -15.95 -22.05 4.07
CA GLY A 303 -16.94 -22.71 3.21
C GLY A 303 -18.09 -23.26 4.04
#